data_97ff031b735ee24893d7da03290df3ab
#
_entry.id   97ff031b735ee24893d7da03290df3ab
#
_cell.length_a   1.000
_cell.length_b   1.000
_cell.length_c   1.000
_cell.angle_alpha   90.00
_cell.angle_beta   90.00
_cell.angle_gamma   90.00
#
_symmetry.space_group_name_H-M   'P 1'
#
loop_
_entity.id
_entity.type
_entity.pdbx_description
1 polymer ?
#
loop_
_entity_poly.entity_id
_entity_poly.type
_entity_poly.pdbx_seq_one_letter_code
_entity_poly.pdbx_strand_id
1 'polypeptide(L)'
;MIVQTDGREISDFLTTYVNTSIFMRWKIVVLFLLFAILLLMFFYHFQLDCEKRFPRAYQMIIISLISFLFVLELPNQVKFFKLLFSSDTIQEIEGMTFQNYDKGAATPMHRLLLSLSVTSHTDNLLRNIHQATLEAEIDSCSHESPHIVLVIGETYNKHHSQLYGYPLQTTPYQAQRNAAGELFVFKDVVTPWNITSNVFTSAFSLWHYGDIESIGHYPLFPILFKRAGYQVRFFSNQYIQDGLLRGGTNLSGGFFLGDEVLSDSLFNYRNESPSYFDMGLIRQLREYVDSVGNVPYTLDIIHLIGQHFSYKKRYPRSAEYFHITDYKSRHLPNEQSELIAAYDNATRYNDLVIDSIITHYEHDDAIIVYVADHGEEVFDDLPVRGRLFQEPSKRQANQEFEVPLWIWCSPAYRSSHRKIVDEIKSSVNQPFMIDDLSQLLLYLAGIHSKWTNHSCCPISKEYNSSRPRLIYGKVDYDKLK
;
A
#
# COMPACT_ATOMS: atom_id res chain seq x y z
N MET A 1 7.24 -12.29 2.29
CA MET A 1 6.62 -11.99 1.01
C MET A 1 5.69 -13.11 0.51
N ILE A 2 6.15 -14.29 0.12
CA ILE A 2 5.25 -15.34 -0.43
C ILE A 2 4.18 -15.81 0.57
N VAL A 3 4.43 -15.75 1.86
CA VAL A 3 3.49 -16.16 2.94
C VAL A 3 2.48 -15.05 3.29
N GLN A 4 2.66 -13.85 2.74
CA GLN A 4 1.92 -12.64 3.08
C GLN A 4 1.06 -12.11 1.94
N THR A 5 1.12 -12.75 0.78
CA THR A 5 0.37 -12.38 -0.43
C THR A 5 -0.78 -13.36 -0.67
N ASP A 6 -1.92 -12.86 -1.11
CA ASP A 6 -3.05 -13.72 -1.46
C ASP A 6 -2.74 -14.55 -2.72
N GLY A 7 -3.53 -15.60 -2.97
CA GLY A 7 -3.32 -16.50 -4.11
C GLY A 7 -3.42 -15.80 -5.47
N ARG A 8 -4.17 -14.68 -5.56
CA ARG A 8 -4.33 -13.85 -6.75
C ARG A 8 -3.09 -13.01 -6.99
N GLU A 9 -2.55 -12.36 -5.96
CA GLU A 9 -1.30 -11.61 -6.04
C GLU A 9 -0.11 -12.51 -6.37
N ILE A 10 -0.04 -13.71 -5.76
CA ILE A 10 0.98 -14.72 -6.11
C ILE A 10 0.86 -15.10 -7.58
N SER A 11 -0.34 -15.39 -8.07
CA SER A 11 -0.56 -15.71 -9.49
C SER A 11 -0.18 -14.56 -10.40
N ASP A 12 -0.53 -13.33 -10.03
CA ASP A 12 -0.23 -12.13 -10.81
C ASP A 12 1.28 -11.84 -10.80
N PHE A 13 1.95 -11.99 -9.67
CA PHE A 13 3.41 -11.91 -9.55
C PHE A 13 4.10 -12.97 -10.41
N LEU A 14 3.71 -14.23 -10.30
CA LEU A 14 4.30 -15.32 -11.07
C LEU A 14 4.10 -15.13 -12.58
N THR A 15 2.95 -14.67 -13.01
CA THR A 15 2.66 -14.43 -14.43
C THR A 15 3.37 -13.19 -14.99
N THR A 16 3.63 -12.19 -14.16
CA THR A 16 4.19 -10.89 -14.58
C THR A 16 5.72 -10.87 -14.47
N TYR A 17 6.27 -11.38 -13.39
CA TYR A 17 7.70 -11.26 -13.07
C TYR A 17 8.47 -12.56 -13.19
N VAL A 18 7.83 -13.71 -12.96
CA VAL A 18 8.45 -15.00 -13.19
C VAL A 18 8.18 -15.40 -14.63
N ASN A 19 9.01 -14.86 -15.51
CA ASN A 19 8.99 -15.31 -16.89
C ASN A 19 9.37 -16.77 -16.91
N THR A 20 8.42 -17.66 -17.21
CA THR A 20 8.65 -19.11 -17.35
C THR A 20 9.76 -19.44 -18.34
N SER A 21 10.11 -18.50 -19.24
CA SER A 21 11.28 -18.60 -20.10
C SER A 21 12.61 -18.66 -19.33
N ILE A 22 12.68 -18.20 -18.08
CA ILE A 22 13.88 -18.33 -17.23
C ILE A 22 14.04 -19.77 -16.77
N PHE A 23 12.95 -20.43 -16.38
CA PHE A 23 12.96 -21.88 -16.05
C PHE A 23 13.08 -22.76 -17.30
N MET A 24 12.57 -22.31 -18.44
CA MET A 24 12.64 -22.97 -19.74
C MET A 24 13.95 -22.68 -20.49
N ARG A 25 14.84 -21.84 -19.97
CA ARG A 25 16.22 -21.76 -20.49
C ARG A 25 16.93 -23.06 -20.10
N TRP A 26 16.74 -24.06 -20.97
CA TRP A 26 17.30 -25.40 -20.81
C TRP A 26 18.79 -25.40 -20.42
N LYS A 27 19.53 -24.31 -20.68
CA LYS A 27 20.89 -24.06 -20.22
C LYS A 27 21.03 -24.08 -18.69
N ILE A 28 20.06 -23.52 -17.94
CA ILE A 28 20.05 -23.52 -16.47
C ILE A 28 19.73 -24.92 -15.96
N VAL A 29 18.79 -25.60 -16.61
CA VAL A 29 18.44 -27.00 -16.27
C VAL A 29 19.62 -27.91 -16.51
N VAL A 30 20.35 -27.72 -17.64
CA VAL A 30 21.56 -28.47 -17.95
C VAL A 30 22.68 -28.18 -16.95
N LEU A 31 22.87 -26.92 -16.54
CA LEU A 31 23.85 -26.53 -15.52
C LEU A 31 23.50 -27.15 -14.15
N PHE A 32 22.25 -27.19 -13.79
CA PHE A 32 21.77 -27.82 -12.55
C PHE A 32 21.94 -29.33 -12.58
N LEU A 33 21.64 -29.98 -13.72
CA LEU A 33 21.87 -31.40 -13.92
C LEU A 33 23.35 -31.74 -13.92
N LEU A 34 24.19 -30.93 -14.56
CA LEU A 34 25.64 -31.10 -14.52
C LEU A 34 26.20 -30.96 -13.10
N PHE A 35 25.70 -29.96 -12.34
CA PHE A 35 26.08 -29.79 -10.94
C PHE A 35 25.61 -30.97 -10.08
N ALA A 36 24.38 -31.46 -10.28
CA ALA A 36 23.86 -32.63 -9.59
C ALA A 36 24.66 -33.91 -9.93
N ILE A 37 25.05 -34.11 -11.22
CA ILE A 37 25.89 -35.21 -11.67
C ILE A 37 27.30 -35.11 -11.03
N LEU A 38 27.88 -33.90 -11.01
CA LEU A 38 29.20 -33.70 -10.36
C LEU A 38 29.14 -33.97 -8.85
N LEU A 39 28.05 -33.57 -8.19
CA LEU A 39 27.78 -33.88 -6.78
C LEU A 39 27.61 -35.38 -6.55
N LEU A 40 26.86 -36.08 -7.40
CA LEU A 40 26.68 -37.54 -7.33
C LEU A 40 27.98 -38.27 -7.62
N MET A 41 28.77 -37.82 -8.60
CA MET A 41 30.10 -38.37 -8.87
C MET A 41 31.06 -38.12 -7.70
N PHE A 42 31.01 -36.94 -7.07
CA PHE A 42 31.78 -36.61 -5.88
C PHE A 42 31.40 -37.52 -4.70
N PHE A 43 30.10 -37.68 -4.42
CA PHE A 43 29.63 -38.60 -3.36
C PHE A 43 29.94 -40.07 -3.67
N TYR A 44 29.77 -40.50 -4.93
CA TYR A 44 30.11 -41.86 -5.36
C TYR A 44 31.60 -42.15 -5.23
N HIS A 45 32.45 -41.22 -5.63
CA HIS A 45 33.90 -41.32 -5.50
C HIS A 45 34.34 -41.29 -4.02
N PHE A 46 33.66 -40.49 -3.20
CA PHE A 46 33.88 -40.40 -1.75
C PHE A 46 33.48 -41.71 -1.02
N GLN A 47 32.40 -42.37 -1.46
CA GLN A 47 32.00 -43.67 -0.90
C GLN A 47 32.95 -44.81 -1.28
N LEU A 48 33.55 -44.75 -2.45
CA LEU A 48 34.48 -45.81 -2.91
C LEU A 48 35.87 -45.71 -2.29
N ASP A 49 36.31 -44.55 -1.81
CA ASP A 49 37.66 -44.29 -1.29
C ASP A 49 37.70 -43.95 0.22
N CYS A 50 36.72 -44.39 0.98
CA CYS A 50 36.56 -44.03 2.42
C CYS A 50 37.69 -44.54 3.33
N GLU A 51 38.64 -45.37 2.84
CA GLU A 51 39.81 -45.82 3.58
C GLU A 51 41.05 -44.93 3.40
N LYS A 52 41.08 -44.03 2.40
CA LYS A 52 42.20 -43.08 2.22
C LYS A 52 41.90 -41.76 2.92
N ARG A 53 42.50 -41.56 4.09
CA ARG A 53 42.50 -40.25 4.77
C ARG A 53 43.00 -39.18 3.80
N PHE A 54 42.18 -38.15 3.57
CA PHE A 54 42.61 -36.93 2.87
C PHE A 54 43.95 -36.45 3.45
N PRO A 55 44.96 -36.18 2.63
CA PRO A 55 46.24 -35.66 3.13
C PRO A 55 45.97 -34.41 3.99
N ARG A 56 46.60 -34.32 5.14
CA ARG A 56 46.42 -33.19 6.08
C ARG A 56 46.58 -31.82 5.40
N ALA A 57 47.45 -31.75 4.38
CA ALA A 57 47.67 -30.53 3.61
C ALA A 57 46.38 -30.04 2.91
N TYR A 58 45.58 -30.94 2.29
CA TYR A 58 44.32 -30.57 1.64
C TYR A 58 43.24 -30.18 2.65
N GLN A 59 43.19 -30.84 3.82
CA GLN A 59 42.29 -30.46 4.89
C GLN A 59 42.60 -29.03 5.38
N MET A 60 43.89 -28.72 5.58
CA MET A 60 44.33 -27.37 5.98
C MET A 60 44.00 -26.31 4.92
N ILE A 61 44.19 -26.63 3.63
CA ILE A 61 43.85 -25.71 2.54
C ILE A 61 42.33 -25.43 2.51
N ILE A 62 41.51 -26.47 2.64
CA ILE A 62 40.06 -26.33 2.65
C ILE A 62 39.61 -25.53 3.86
N ILE A 63 40.11 -25.80 5.06
CA ILE A 63 39.80 -25.07 6.27
C ILE A 63 40.24 -23.59 6.14
N SER A 64 41.45 -23.35 5.61
CA SER A 64 41.95 -21.98 5.40
C SER A 64 41.09 -21.22 4.39
N LEU A 65 40.66 -21.87 3.30
CA LEU A 65 39.79 -21.27 2.31
C LEU A 65 38.39 -20.91 2.90
N ILE A 66 37.81 -21.86 3.64
CA ILE A 66 36.52 -21.62 4.32
C ILE A 66 36.66 -20.50 5.34
N SER A 67 37.75 -20.51 6.15
CA SER A 67 38.00 -19.45 7.13
C SER A 67 38.20 -18.09 6.47
N PHE A 68 38.92 -18.06 5.36
CA PHE A 68 39.13 -16.84 4.58
C PHE A 68 37.83 -16.32 4.01
N LEU A 69 37.00 -17.17 3.41
CA LEU A 69 35.67 -16.79 2.92
C LEU A 69 34.76 -16.30 4.06
N PHE A 70 34.81 -16.94 5.22
CA PHE A 70 34.08 -16.53 6.41
C PHE A 70 34.52 -15.13 6.90
N VAL A 71 35.83 -14.87 6.93
CA VAL A 71 36.39 -13.55 7.32
C VAL A 71 35.98 -12.47 6.33
N LEU A 72 35.97 -12.76 5.03
CA LEU A 72 35.50 -11.82 4.01
C LEU A 72 34.02 -11.47 4.18
N GLU A 73 33.21 -12.43 4.64
CA GLU A 73 31.78 -12.25 4.83
C GLU A 73 31.41 -11.64 6.20
N LEU A 74 32.33 -11.65 7.16
CA LEU A 74 32.10 -11.17 8.52
C LEU A 74 31.52 -9.74 8.61
N PRO A 75 31.99 -8.75 7.82
CA PRO A 75 31.41 -7.42 7.82
C PRO A 75 29.92 -7.38 7.43
N ASN A 76 29.53 -8.22 6.47
CA ASN A 76 28.14 -8.35 6.03
C ASN A 76 27.28 -9.00 7.12
N GLN A 77 27.82 -10.05 7.78
CA GLN A 77 27.15 -10.68 8.91
C GLN A 77 26.95 -9.71 10.07
N VAL A 78 27.96 -8.93 10.42
CA VAL A 78 27.84 -7.91 11.48
C VAL A 78 26.79 -6.86 11.13
N LYS A 79 26.72 -6.41 9.88
CA LYS A 79 25.69 -5.48 9.42
C LYS A 79 24.29 -6.11 9.52
N PHE A 80 24.15 -7.36 9.08
CA PHE A 80 22.90 -8.10 9.16
C PHE A 80 22.42 -8.26 10.61
N PHE A 81 23.29 -8.71 11.52
CA PHE A 81 22.93 -8.86 12.93
C PHE A 81 22.65 -7.52 13.61
N LYS A 82 23.38 -6.46 13.27
CA LYS A 82 23.03 -5.12 13.74
C LYS A 82 21.63 -4.72 13.29
N LEU A 83 21.29 -4.94 12.03
CA LEU A 83 19.96 -4.69 11.51
C LEU A 83 18.89 -5.47 12.29
N LEU A 84 19.12 -6.76 12.48
CA LEU A 84 18.17 -7.67 13.14
C LEU A 84 17.89 -7.29 14.60
N PHE A 85 18.89 -6.74 15.32
CA PHE A 85 18.81 -6.46 16.77
C PHE A 85 18.72 -4.97 17.13
N SER A 86 18.88 -4.05 16.17
CA SER A 86 18.85 -2.61 16.44
C SER A 86 17.64 -1.90 15.87
N SER A 87 16.80 -2.59 15.12
CA SER A 87 15.61 -1.97 14.52
C SER A 87 14.42 -2.16 15.44
N ASP A 88 13.84 -1.04 15.87
CA ASP A 88 12.71 -1.03 16.80
C ASP A 88 11.37 -1.15 16.08
N THR A 89 11.34 -1.02 14.74
CA THR A 89 10.11 -1.07 13.96
C THR A 89 10.22 -2.00 12.75
N ILE A 90 9.10 -2.65 12.39
CA ILE A 90 8.98 -3.49 11.18
C ILE A 90 9.31 -2.67 9.93
N GLN A 91 8.85 -1.42 9.87
CA GLN A 91 9.06 -0.50 8.76
C GLN A 91 10.55 -0.21 8.54
N GLU A 92 11.33 -0.09 9.61
CA GLU A 92 12.78 0.04 9.51
C GLU A 92 13.44 -1.22 8.98
N ILE A 93 13.03 -2.39 9.47
CA ILE A 93 13.55 -3.68 9.02
C ILE A 93 13.24 -3.88 7.53
N GLU A 94 12.00 -3.62 7.10
CA GLU A 94 11.58 -3.72 5.70
C GLU A 94 12.29 -2.69 4.82
N GLY A 95 12.31 -1.42 5.20
CA GLY A 95 12.98 -0.36 4.45
C GLY A 95 14.48 -0.61 4.27
N MET A 96 15.17 -1.08 5.31
CA MET A 96 16.60 -1.43 5.22
C MET A 96 16.83 -2.73 4.45
N THR A 97 15.91 -3.68 4.49
CA THR A 97 16.00 -4.92 3.71
C THR A 97 15.91 -4.63 2.22
N PHE A 98 14.99 -3.75 1.83
CA PHE A 98 14.85 -3.32 0.44
C PHE A 98 16.06 -2.51 -0.05
N GLN A 99 16.59 -1.60 0.76
CA GLN A 99 17.78 -0.80 0.42
C GLN A 99 19.08 -1.60 0.30
N ASN A 100 19.19 -2.73 0.99
CA ASN A 100 20.40 -3.57 1.02
C ASN A 100 20.25 -4.90 0.28
N TYR A 101 19.17 -5.10 -0.49
CA TYR A 101 18.88 -6.36 -1.18
C TYR A 101 20.00 -6.80 -2.14
N ASP A 102 20.73 -5.84 -2.72
CA ASP A 102 21.88 -6.11 -3.61
C ASP A 102 23.17 -6.50 -2.86
N LYS A 103 23.24 -6.39 -1.53
CA LYS A 103 24.52 -6.40 -0.82
C LYS A 103 24.71 -7.46 0.26
N GLY A 104 23.77 -8.38 0.50
CA GLY A 104 24.13 -9.39 1.50
C GLY A 104 23.05 -10.18 2.22
N ALA A 105 21.78 -9.88 2.10
CA ALA A 105 20.72 -10.78 2.63
C ALA A 105 20.46 -11.98 1.70
N ALA A 106 21.50 -12.42 1.00
CA ALA A 106 21.39 -13.36 -0.11
C ALA A 106 21.23 -14.81 0.35
N THR A 107 21.57 -15.15 1.61
CA THR A 107 21.51 -16.55 2.04
C THR A 107 20.11 -16.93 2.53
N PRO A 108 19.63 -18.14 2.27
CA PRO A 108 18.34 -18.62 2.79
C PRO A 108 18.22 -18.50 4.31
N MET A 109 19.33 -18.63 5.04
CA MET A 109 19.36 -18.50 6.50
C MET A 109 19.09 -17.06 6.95
N HIS A 110 19.67 -16.05 6.30
CA HIS A 110 19.38 -14.64 6.60
C HIS A 110 17.91 -14.30 6.37
N ARG A 111 17.35 -14.81 5.26
CA ARG A 111 15.93 -14.63 4.95
C ARG A 111 15.02 -15.28 5.98
N LEU A 112 15.39 -16.47 6.45
CA LEU A 112 14.64 -17.16 7.51
C LEU A 112 14.70 -16.37 8.83
N LEU A 113 15.87 -15.95 9.27
CA LEU A 113 16.03 -15.18 10.50
C LEU A 113 15.31 -13.84 10.43
N LEU A 114 15.39 -13.15 9.30
CA LEU A 114 14.67 -11.91 9.06
C LEU A 114 13.15 -12.15 9.10
N SER A 115 12.66 -13.18 8.43
CA SER A 115 11.25 -13.54 8.44
C SER A 115 10.73 -13.85 9.85
N LEU A 116 11.49 -14.59 10.64
CA LEU A 116 11.13 -14.89 12.04
C LEU A 116 11.12 -13.62 12.91
N SER A 117 12.10 -12.73 12.72
CA SER A 117 12.16 -11.46 13.43
C SER A 117 10.97 -10.57 13.07
N VAL A 118 10.68 -10.38 11.78
CA VAL A 118 9.54 -9.60 11.29
C VAL A 118 8.23 -10.18 11.85
N THR A 119 8.04 -11.50 11.82
CA THR A 119 6.84 -12.13 12.37
C THR A 119 6.67 -11.83 13.85
N SER A 120 7.74 -11.98 14.66
CA SER A 120 7.69 -11.70 16.10
C SER A 120 7.38 -10.23 16.39
N HIS A 121 7.96 -9.29 15.63
CA HIS A 121 7.67 -7.86 15.77
C HIS A 121 6.22 -7.54 15.36
N THR A 122 5.74 -8.16 14.28
CA THR A 122 4.35 -7.99 13.81
C THR A 122 3.36 -8.44 14.89
N ASP A 123 3.57 -9.61 15.48
CA ASP A 123 2.69 -10.13 16.55
C ASP A 123 2.68 -9.22 17.79
N ASN A 124 3.82 -8.64 18.16
CA ASN A 124 3.90 -7.68 19.25
C ASN A 124 3.17 -6.38 18.92
N LEU A 125 3.41 -5.86 17.72
CA LEU A 125 2.75 -4.64 17.24
C LEU A 125 1.24 -4.80 17.19
N LEU A 126 0.74 -5.92 16.63
CA LEU A 126 -0.68 -6.25 16.59
C LEU A 126 -1.31 -6.28 17.98
N ARG A 127 -0.67 -6.94 18.94
CA ARG A 127 -1.17 -6.98 20.32
C ARG A 127 -1.25 -5.60 20.96
N ASN A 128 -0.23 -4.77 20.76
CA ASN A 128 -0.21 -3.41 21.32
C ASN A 128 -1.30 -2.53 20.67
N ILE A 129 -1.43 -2.55 19.34
CA ILE A 129 -2.48 -1.82 18.62
C ILE A 129 -3.86 -2.32 19.03
N HIS A 130 -4.03 -3.64 19.19
CA HIS A 130 -5.29 -4.22 19.65
C HIS A 130 -5.67 -3.69 21.03
N GLN A 131 -4.72 -3.68 21.98
CA GLN A 131 -4.95 -3.12 23.31
C GLN A 131 -5.28 -1.64 23.23
N ALA A 132 -4.48 -0.83 22.53
CA ALA A 132 -4.75 0.60 22.35
C ALA A 132 -6.12 0.86 21.71
N THR A 133 -6.52 0.01 20.76
CA THR A 133 -7.82 0.10 20.08
C THR A 133 -8.98 -0.24 21.00
N LEU A 134 -8.86 -1.28 21.83
CA LEU A 134 -9.92 -1.65 22.80
C LEU A 134 -10.10 -0.60 23.90
N GLU A 135 -9.01 0.02 24.34
CA GLU A 135 -8.99 1.06 25.38
C GLU A 135 -9.32 2.46 24.85
N ALA A 136 -9.49 2.59 23.52
CA ALA A 136 -9.79 3.89 22.91
C ALA A 136 -11.19 4.37 23.27
N GLU A 137 -11.26 5.61 23.79
CA GLU A 137 -12.49 6.30 24.13
C GLU A 137 -12.59 7.62 23.37
N ILE A 138 -13.80 8.15 23.26
CA ILE A 138 -14.07 9.47 22.73
C ILE A 138 -14.56 10.38 23.85
N ASP A 139 -14.22 11.66 23.78
CA ASP A 139 -14.72 12.67 24.70
C ASP A 139 -16.11 13.19 24.27
N SER A 140 -16.28 13.38 22.96
CA SER A 140 -17.53 13.82 22.34
C SER A 140 -17.55 13.57 20.83
N CYS A 141 -18.75 13.66 20.23
CA CYS A 141 -18.94 13.68 18.79
C CYS A 141 -20.10 14.63 18.45
N SER A 142 -19.86 15.57 17.53
CA SER A 142 -20.91 16.49 17.04
C SER A 142 -21.66 15.94 15.81
N HIS A 143 -21.20 14.83 15.23
CA HIS A 143 -21.76 14.23 14.02
C HIS A 143 -21.88 15.25 12.86
N GLU A 144 -20.82 16.03 12.65
CA GLU A 144 -20.76 17.07 11.61
C GLU A 144 -21.03 16.53 10.20
N SER A 145 -20.70 15.26 9.95
CA SER A 145 -20.94 14.60 8.67
C SER A 145 -21.67 13.28 8.89
N PRO A 146 -22.96 13.16 8.50
CA PRO A 146 -23.73 11.93 8.69
C PRO A 146 -23.17 10.74 7.92
N HIS A 147 -22.84 10.93 6.64
CA HIS A 147 -22.31 9.87 5.79
C HIS A 147 -20.94 10.26 5.26
N ILE A 148 -19.91 9.58 5.78
CA ILE A 148 -18.52 9.76 5.36
C ILE A 148 -18.12 8.54 4.55
N VAL A 149 -17.58 8.79 3.35
CA VAL A 149 -17.08 7.74 2.46
C VAL A 149 -15.59 7.98 2.22
N LEU A 150 -14.77 7.02 2.63
CA LEU A 150 -13.34 6.98 2.32
C LEU A 150 -13.11 6.02 1.17
N VAL A 151 -12.71 6.53 0.01
CA VAL A 151 -12.33 5.71 -1.13
C VAL A 151 -10.81 5.66 -1.22
N ILE A 152 -10.25 4.47 -1.09
CA ILE A 152 -8.80 4.24 -1.18
C ILE A 152 -8.51 3.61 -2.54
N GLY A 153 -7.82 4.38 -3.41
CA GLY A 153 -7.27 3.90 -4.68
C GLY A 153 -5.96 3.15 -4.44
N GLU A 154 -5.59 2.32 -5.39
CA GLU A 154 -4.41 1.47 -5.34
C GLU A 154 -3.48 1.77 -6.50
N THR A 155 -2.18 1.98 -6.20
CA THR A 155 -1.11 2.12 -7.23
C THR A 155 -1.43 3.23 -8.25
N TYR A 156 -1.99 4.37 -7.80
CA TYR A 156 -2.45 5.42 -8.69
C TYR A 156 -1.45 6.58 -8.80
N ASN A 157 -0.69 6.56 -9.88
CA ASN A 157 0.21 7.65 -10.25
C ASN A 157 -0.61 8.91 -10.60
N LYS A 158 -0.47 9.95 -9.81
CA LYS A 158 -1.13 11.24 -9.97
C LYS A 158 -0.85 11.86 -11.35
N HIS A 159 0.35 11.66 -11.88
CA HIS A 159 0.79 12.22 -13.17
C HIS A 159 0.20 11.50 -14.38
N HIS A 160 -0.48 10.37 -14.20
CA HIS A 160 -1.33 9.72 -15.19
C HIS A 160 -2.81 10.09 -15.09
N SER A 161 -3.14 11.10 -14.27
CA SER A 161 -4.52 11.59 -14.12
C SER A 161 -4.76 12.86 -14.93
N GLN A 162 -5.77 12.83 -15.83
CA GLN A 162 -6.24 14.04 -16.54
C GLN A 162 -6.65 15.14 -15.56
N LEU A 163 -7.26 14.78 -14.42
CA LEU A 163 -7.65 15.72 -13.36
C LEU A 163 -6.45 16.55 -12.85
N TYR A 164 -5.26 15.98 -12.87
CA TYR A 164 -4.00 16.61 -12.44
C TYR A 164 -3.12 17.10 -13.59
N GLY A 165 -3.66 17.12 -14.83
CA GLY A 165 -2.99 17.71 -15.98
C GLY A 165 -2.33 16.73 -16.95
N TYR A 166 -2.54 15.42 -16.79
CA TYR A 166 -2.11 14.45 -17.79
C TYR A 166 -2.80 14.71 -19.14
N PRO A 167 -2.08 14.67 -20.28
CA PRO A 167 -2.63 15.11 -21.56
C PRO A 167 -3.68 14.15 -22.16
N LEU A 168 -3.68 12.87 -21.74
CA LEU A 168 -4.65 11.89 -22.21
C LEU A 168 -5.89 11.86 -21.31
N GLN A 169 -7.04 11.49 -21.88
CA GLN A 169 -8.33 11.47 -21.18
C GLN A 169 -8.48 10.22 -20.28
N THR A 170 -7.63 10.13 -19.29
CA THR A 170 -7.61 9.00 -18.35
C THR A 170 -8.65 9.14 -17.23
N THR A 171 -9.09 10.36 -16.91
CA THR A 171 -10.10 10.61 -15.86
C THR A 171 -11.18 11.60 -16.32
N PRO A 172 -11.94 11.30 -17.40
CA PRO A 172 -12.92 12.22 -17.96
C PRO A 172 -14.08 12.55 -17.01
N TYR A 173 -14.55 11.60 -16.21
CA TYR A 173 -15.65 11.86 -15.26
C TYR A 173 -15.20 12.78 -14.11
N GLN A 174 -14.05 12.51 -13.50
CA GLN A 174 -13.48 13.41 -12.49
C GLN A 174 -13.20 14.80 -13.08
N ALA A 175 -12.68 14.90 -14.29
CA ALA A 175 -12.44 16.17 -14.97
C ALA A 175 -13.75 16.92 -15.21
N GLN A 176 -14.83 16.25 -15.63
CA GLN A 176 -16.15 16.83 -15.80
C GLN A 176 -16.72 17.37 -14.48
N ARG A 177 -16.67 16.57 -13.40
CA ARG A 177 -17.14 16.99 -12.07
C ARG A 177 -16.32 18.17 -11.53
N ASN A 178 -15.00 18.16 -11.74
CA ASN A 178 -14.14 19.28 -11.38
C ASN A 178 -14.50 20.56 -12.15
N ALA A 179 -14.76 20.46 -13.46
CA ALA A 179 -15.21 21.60 -14.26
C ALA A 179 -16.58 22.13 -13.81
N ALA A 180 -17.46 21.28 -13.28
CA ALA A 180 -18.72 21.66 -12.66
C ALA A 180 -18.55 22.25 -11.24
N GLY A 181 -17.32 22.29 -10.71
CA GLY A 181 -17.03 22.79 -9.36
C GLY A 181 -17.49 21.84 -8.23
N GLU A 182 -17.63 20.55 -8.56
CA GLU A 182 -18.07 19.54 -7.58
C GLU A 182 -16.92 18.95 -6.77
N LEU A 183 -15.69 18.98 -7.28
CA LEU A 183 -14.50 18.42 -6.63
C LEU A 183 -13.65 19.52 -5.99
N PHE A 184 -13.16 19.24 -4.79
CA PHE A 184 -12.11 19.99 -4.12
C PHE A 184 -10.79 19.21 -4.28
N VAL A 185 -9.98 19.59 -5.27
CA VAL A 185 -8.80 18.84 -5.67
C VAL A 185 -7.57 19.35 -4.91
N PHE A 186 -7.01 18.53 -4.02
CA PHE A 186 -5.78 18.85 -3.29
C PHE A 186 -4.57 18.67 -4.21
N LYS A 187 -3.67 19.64 -4.23
CA LYS A 187 -2.60 19.71 -5.22
C LYS A 187 -1.28 19.10 -4.76
N ASP A 188 -1.01 19.16 -3.46
CA ASP A 188 0.27 18.79 -2.87
C ASP A 188 0.07 17.74 -1.77
N VAL A 189 -0.15 16.50 -2.20
CA VAL A 189 -0.36 15.36 -1.30
C VAL A 189 0.66 14.28 -1.58
N VAL A 190 1.28 13.78 -0.51
CA VAL A 190 2.27 12.70 -0.57
C VAL A 190 1.90 11.57 0.39
N THR A 191 2.34 10.37 0.03
CA THR A 191 2.25 9.19 0.89
C THR A 191 3.58 8.94 1.62
N PRO A 192 3.58 8.40 2.84
CA PRO A 192 4.82 8.08 3.55
C PRO A 192 5.53 6.84 2.98
N TRP A 193 4.83 5.98 2.27
CA TRP A 193 5.33 4.71 1.75
C TRP A 193 4.82 4.44 0.34
N ASN A 194 5.57 3.66 -0.43
CA ASN A 194 5.17 3.14 -1.73
C ASN A 194 4.74 1.66 -1.65
N ILE A 195 4.28 1.21 -0.49
CA ILE A 195 3.79 -0.15 -0.22
C ILE A 195 2.47 -0.03 0.53
N THR A 196 1.41 -0.63 0.01
CA THR A 196 0.04 -0.57 0.53
C THR A 196 -0.05 -0.91 2.01
N SER A 197 0.57 -2.01 2.46
CA SER A 197 0.53 -2.43 3.87
C SER A 197 1.10 -1.37 4.82
N ASN A 198 2.19 -0.71 4.45
CA ASN A 198 2.83 0.31 5.27
C ASN A 198 2.05 1.62 5.26
N VAL A 199 1.44 1.96 4.11
CA VAL A 199 0.53 3.11 4.00
C VAL A 199 -0.69 2.90 4.89
N PHE A 200 -1.33 1.74 4.82
CA PHE A 200 -2.50 1.43 5.66
C PHE A 200 -2.14 1.48 7.15
N THR A 201 -0.97 0.95 7.52
CA THR A 201 -0.49 1.00 8.91
C THR A 201 -0.44 2.44 9.42
N SER A 202 0.10 3.38 8.66
CA SER A 202 0.19 4.79 9.06
C SER A 202 -1.14 5.53 8.90
N ALA A 203 -1.84 5.37 7.77
CA ALA A 203 -3.05 6.12 7.47
C ALA A 203 -4.27 5.73 8.34
N PHE A 204 -4.32 4.49 8.84
CA PHE A 204 -5.38 4.03 9.74
C PHE A 204 -5.07 4.27 11.21
N SER A 205 -3.78 4.41 11.57
CA SER A 205 -3.38 4.76 12.93
C SER A 205 -3.68 6.23 13.25
N LEU A 206 -3.82 6.53 14.53
CA LEU A 206 -3.80 7.91 15.02
C LEU A 206 -2.38 8.39 15.35
N TRP A 207 -1.39 7.56 15.09
CA TRP A 207 0.02 7.91 15.13
C TRP A 207 0.44 8.65 13.86
N HIS A 208 1.32 9.61 13.98
CA HIS A 208 1.94 10.29 12.85
C HIS A 208 3.45 10.42 13.02
N TYR A 209 4.15 10.60 11.92
CA TYR A 209 5.60 10.77 11.97
C TYR A 209 6.00 12.00 12.77
N GLY A 210 6.80 11.78 13.80
CA GLY A 210 7.24 12.82 14.76
C GLY A 210 6.70 12.61 16.16
N ASP A 211 5.77 11.67 16.39
CA ASP A 211 5.36 11.27 17.72
C ASP A 211 6.49 10.61 18.49
N ILE A 212 6.48 10.83 19.81
CA ILE A 212 7.52 10.31 20.72
C ILE A 212 7.35 8.79 20.92
N GLU A 213 6.10 8.34 21.02
CA GLU A 213 5.78 6.94 21.22
C GLU A 213 5.66 6.19 19.90
N SER A 214 5.88 4.89 19.93
CA SER A 214 5.75 4.04 18.75
C SER A 214 4.28 3.86 18.33
N ILE A 215 4.06 3.59 17.06
CA ILE A 215 2.73 3.38 16.47
C ILE A 215 1.88 2.35 17.22
N GLY A 216 2.49 1.38 17.90
CA GLY A 216 1.78 0.37 18.68
C GLY A 216 0.97 0.93 19.87
N HIS A 217 1.24 2.15 20.31
CA HIS A 217 0.51 2.80 21.41
C HIS A 217 -0.69 3.61 20.95
N TYR A 218 -0.95 3.65 19.66
CA TYR A 218 -2.03 4.43 19.06
C TYR A 218 -3.13 3.51 18.52
N PRO A 219 -4.41 3.86 18.73
CA PRO A 219 -5.52 3.10 18.16
C PRO A 219 -5.65 3.34 16.66
N LEU A 220 -6.40 2.46 16.01
CA LEU A 220 -6.83 2.65 14.64
C LEU A 220 -8.13 3.48 14.61
N PHE A 221 -8.20 4.47 13.71
CA PHE A 221 -9.30 5.46 13.69
C PHE A 221 -10.71 4.85 13.60
N PRO A 222 -10.96 3.70 12.92
CA PRO A 222 -12.32 3.18 12.78
C PRO A 222 -12.99 2.88 14.12
N ILE A 223 -12.21 2.53 15.17
CA ILE A 223 -12.80 2.27 16.49
C ILE A 223 -13.44 3.53 17.09
N LEU A 224 -12.85 4.72 16.88
CA LEU A 224 -13.41 5.96 17.38
C LEU A 224 -14.74 6.30 16.71
N PHE A 225 -14.88 5.99 15.41
CA PHE A 225 -16.16 6.10 14.70
C PHE A 225 -17.21 5.15 15.27
N LYS A 226 -16.84 3.89 15.56
CA LYS A 226 -17.77 2.96 16.22
C LYS A 226 -18.19 3.47 17.61
N ARG A 227 -17.25 3.99 18.40
CA ARG A 227 -17.54 4.60 19.71
C ARG A 227 -18.44 5.82 19.60
N ALA A 228 -18.33 6.58 18.51
CA ALA A 228 -19.18 7.70 18.18
C ALA A 228 -20.58 7.31 17.62
N GLY A 229 -20.85 6.01 17.46
CA GLY A 229 -22.14 5.53 16.97
C GLY A 229 -22.27 5.44 15.45
N TYR A 230 -21.19 5.62 14.71
CA TYR A 230 -21.19 5.33 13.26
C TYR A 230 -21.22 3.83 13.00
N GLN A 231 -21.96 3.40 11.97
CA GLN A 231 -21.76 2.11 11.35
C GLN A 231 -20.52 2.18 10.46
N VAL A 232 -19.46 1.46 10.83
CA VAL A 232 -18.23 1.39 10.06
C VAL A 232 -18.27 0.16 9.16
N ARG A 233 -18.26 0.38 7.84
CA ARG A 233 -18.35 -0.68 6.82
C ARG A 233 -17.09 -0.66 5.96
N PHE A 234 -16.49 -1.83 5.75
CA PHE A 234 -15.26 -1.98 4.97
C PHE A 234 -15.49 -2.88 3.76
N PHE A 235 -15.39 -2.31 2.59
CA PHE A 235 -15.50 -3.00 1.31
C PHE A 235 -14.13 -3.03 0.65
N SER A 236 -13.55 -4.21 0.48
CA SER A 236 -12.24 -4.35 -0.15
C SER A 236 -12.29 -5.30 -1.34
N ASN A 237 -11.62 -4.90 -2.42
CA ASN A 237 -11.42 -5.73 -3.59
C ASN A 237 -10.03 -6.38 -3.63
N GLN A 238 -9.22 -6.19 -2.59
CA GLN A 238 -7.87 -6.74 -2.50
C GLN A 238 -7.74 -7.80 -1.41
N TYR A 239 -8.45 -7.61 -0.29
CA TYR A 239 -8.30 -8.45 0.88
C TYR A 239 -9.52 -9.31 1.12
N ILE A 240 -9.27 -10.61 1.37
CA ILE A 240 -10.25 -11.55 1.87
C ILE A 240 -9.59 -12.43 2.90
N GLN A 241 -10.34 -12.66 3.95
CA GLN A 241 -10.05 -13.69 4.92
C GLN A 241 -10.33 -15.07 4.31
N ASP A 242 -9.34 -15.63 3.58
CA ASP A 242 -9.46 -16.98 3.06
C ASP A 242 -9.23 -17.97 4.20
N GLY A 243 -10.27 -18.69 4.58
CA GLY A 243 -10.26 -19.67 5.67
C GLY A 243 -9.31 -20.87 5.46
N LEU A 244 -8.65 -20.95 4.30
CA LEU A 244 -7.65 -21.97 3.98
C LEU A 244 -6.28 -21.70 4.63
N LEU A 245 -5.99 -20.46 5.03
CA LEU A 245 -4.73 -20.04 5.66
C LEU A 245 -4.95 -19.56 7.11
N ARG A 246 -5.82 -20.22 7.85
CA ARG A 246 -5.97 -20.01 9.30
C ARG A 246 -4.60 -20.17 9.97
N GLY A 247 -3.94 -19.05 10.26
CA GLY A 247 -2.62 -18.99 10.90
C GLY A 247 -1.53 -18.28 10.09
N GLY A 248 -1.82 -17.77 8.88
CA GLY A 248 -0.93 -16.91 8.13
C GLY A 248 -1.33 -15.44 8.30
N THR A 249 -0.43 -14.62 8.79
CA THR A 249 -0.56 -13.16 8.76
C THR A 249 -0.57 -12.69 7.32
N ASN A 250 -1.74 -12.47 6.74
CA ASN A 250 -1.87 -11.83 5.42
C ASN A 250 -1.58 -10.35 5.59
N LEU A 251 -0.40 -9.91 5.20
CA LEU A 251 0.06 -8.52 5.32
C LEU A 251 -0.29 -7.64 4.11
N SER A 252 -0.91 -8.19 3.06
CA SER A 252 -1.42 -7.37 1.96
C SER A 252 -2.63 -6.57 2.42
N GLY A 253 -2.55 -5.25 2.32
CA GLY A 253 -3.65 -4.36 2.71
C GLY A 253 -3.73 -3.96 4.17
N GLY A 254 -2.63 -4.13 4.93
CA GLY A 254 -2.55 -3.79 6.35
C GLY A 254 -2.64 -5.01 7.25
N PHE A 255 -1.63 -5.18 8.07
CA PHE A 255 -1.49 -6.32 8.99
C PHE A 255 -2.70 -6.52 9.92
N PHE A 256 -3.41 -5.45 10.27
CA PHE A 256 -4.61 -5.49 11.12
C PHE A 256 -5.83 -6.11 10.43
N LEU A 257 -5.89 -6.12 9.10
CA LEU A 257 -6.97 -6.77 8.36
C LEU A 257 -6.86 -8.30 8.40
N GLY A 258 -5.65 -8.83 8.59
CA GLY A 258 -5.38 -10.26 8.76
C GLY A 258 -5.69 -10.79 10.17
N ASP A 259 -5.81 -9.91 11.16
CA ASP A 259 -6.22 -10.29 12.52
C ASP A 259 -7.74 -10.21 12.64
N GLU A 260 -8.40 -11.38 12.77
CA GLU A 260 -9.87 -11.48 12.81
C GLU A 260 -10.45 -10.71 13.99
N VAL A 261 -9.85 -10.82 15.17
CA VAL A 261 -10.35 -10.20 16.38
C VAL A 261 -10.27 -8.70 16.31
N LEU A 262 -9.11 -8.16 15.86
CA LEU A 262 -8.93 -6.72 15.68
C LEU A 262 -9.86 -6.20 14.58
N SER A 263 -9.93 -6.87 13.46
CA SER A 263 -10.75 -6.49 12.31
C SER A 263 -12.26 -6.47 12.66
N ASP A 264 -12.76 -7.44 13.42
CA ASP A 264 -14.14 -7.46 13.92
C ASP A 264 -14.41 -6.36 14.96
N SER A 265 -13.38 -5.97 15.70
CA SER A 265 -13.50 -4.81 16.61
C SER A 265 -13.66 -3.49 15.83
N LEU A 266 -13.01 -3.35 14.69
CA LEU A 266 -12.97 -2.12 13.88
C LEU A 266 -14.21 -1.91 13.01
N PHE A 267 -14.77 -2.99 12.43
CA PHE A 267 -15.80 -2.90 11.41
C PHE A 267 -17.11 -3.57 11.86
N ASN A 268 -18.24 -2.95 11.50
CA ASN A 268 -19.56 -3.55 11.67
C ASN A 268 -19.89 -4.50 10.50
N TYR A 269 -19.28 -4.24 9.34
CA TYR A 269 -19.45 -5.05 8.15
C TYR A 269 -18.17 -5.10 7.32
N ARG A 270 -17.90 -6.25 6.72
CA ARG A 270 -16.88 -6.45 5.68
C ARG A 270 -17.46 -7.35 4.60
N ASN A 271 -17.14 -7.08 3.33
CA ASN A 271 -17.55 -7.98 2.26
C ASN A 271 -16.80 -9.33 2.36
N GLU A 272 -17.50 -10.43 2.03
CA GLU A 272 -16.98 -11.79 2.18
C GLU A 272 -16.00 -12.19 1.07
N SER A 273 -16.14 -11.57 -0.12
CA SER A 273 -15.37 -11.96 -1.29
C SER A 273 -15.03 -10.78 -2.21
N PRO A 274 -13.81 -10.73 -2.82
CA PRO A 274 -13.48 -9.73 -3.82
C PRO A 274 -14.26 -10.00 -5.08
N SER A 275 -14.47 -8.96 -5.83
CA SER A 275 -14.95 -9.03 -7.20
C SER A 275 -13.77 -9.05 -8.18
N TYR A 276 -14.01 -9.57 -9.38
CA TYR A 276 -12.96 -9.57 -10.41
C TYR A 276 -12.57 -8.15 -10.83
N PHE A 277 -13.55 -7.23 -10.93
CA PHE A 277 -13.38 -5.82 -11.21
C PHE A 277 -14.00 -4.96 -10.11
N ASP A 278 -13.50 -3.75 -9.90
CA ASP A 278 -13.98 -2.83 -8.86
C ASP A 278 -15.48 -2.48 -9.01
N MET A 279 -16.01 -2.46 -10.22
CA MET A 279 -17.47 -2.27 -10.41
C MET A 279 -18.31 -3.36 -9.73
N GLY A 280 -17.76 -4.57 -9.58
CA GLY A 280 -18.42 -5.63 -8.82
C GLY A 280 -18.45 -5.35 -7.32
N LEU A 281 -17.39 -4.73 -6.77
CA LEU A 281 -17.36 -4.28 -5.37
C LEU A 281 -18.44 -3.21 -5.13
N ILE A 282 -18.62 -2.28 -6.07
CA ILE A 282 -19.67 -1.25 -5.95
C ILE A 282 -21.07 -1.85 -6.01
N ARG A 283 -21.25 -2.95 -6.71
CA ARG A 283 -22.52 -3.70 -6.68
C ARG A 283 -22.75 -4.31 -5.29
N GLN A 284 -21.74 -4.95 -4.69
CA GLN A 284 -21.82 -5.48 -3.32
C GLN A 284 -22.14 -4.38 -2.30
N LEU A 285 -21.52 -3.19 -2.44
CA LEU A 285 -21.84 -2.04 -1.61
C LEU A 285 -23.31 -1.67 -1.70
N ARG A 286 -23.87 -1.51 -2.90
CA ARG A 286 -25.27 -1.16 -3.14
C ARG A 286 -26.21 -2.21 -2.56
N GLU A 287 -25.99 -3.48 -2.87
CA GLU A 287 -26.80 -4.59 -2.37
C GLU A 287 -26.81 -4.62 -0.83
N TYR A 288 -25.68 -4.38 -0.19
CA TYR A 288 -25.61 -4.30 1.26
C TYR A 288 -26.36 -3.08 1.83
N VAL A 289 -26.11 -1.90 1.30
CA VAL A 289 -26.78 -0.65 1.73
C VAL A 289 -28.30 -0.78 1.60
N ASP A 290 -28.76 -1.28 0.47
CA ASP A 290 -30.20 -1.52 0.23
C ASP A 290 -30.78 -2.55 1.22
N SER A 291 -30.01 -3.54 1.65
CA SER A 291 -30.46 -4.58 2.58
C SER A 291 -30.60 -4.11 4.03
N VAL A 292 -29.74 -3.17 4.46
CA VAL A 292 -29.76 -2.68 5.85
C VAL A 292 -30.65 -1.45 6.04
N GLY A 293 -31.04 -0.81 4.94
CA GLY A 293 -31.90 0.38 4.97
C GLY A 293 -31.20 1.62 5.53
N ASN A 294 -31.99 2.59 5.97
CA ASN A 294 -31.48 3.89 6.42
C ASN A 294 -30.75 3.78 7.76
N VAL A 295 -29.48 4.18 7.77
CA VAL A 295 -28.61 4.25 8.94
C VAL A 295 -28.21 5.71 9.12
N PRO A 296 -28.38 6.32 10.30
CA PRO A 296 -28.19 7.77 10.48
C PRO A 296 -26.74 8.22 10.31
N TYR A 297 -25.77 7.39 10.73
CA TYR A 297 -24.35 7.72 10.66
C TYR A 297 -23.56 6.54 10.12
N THR A 298 -22.82 6.77 9.04
CA THR A 298 -22.01 5.73 8.40
C THR A 298 -20.61 6.23 8.05
N LEU A 299 -19.64 5.34 8.23
CA LEU A 299 -18.32 5.46 7.64
C LEU A 299 -18.14 4.27 6.68
N ASP A 300 -18.16 4.56 5.39
CA ASP A 300 -17.92 3.56 4.35
C ASP A 300 -16.49 3.67 3.85
N ILE A 301 -15.71 2.63 4.07
CA ILE A 301 -14.33 2.53 3.58
C ILE A 301 -14.33 1.58 2.38
N ILE A 302 -14.01 2.11 1.20
CA ILE A 302 -14.01 1.38 -0.07
C ILE A 302 -12.59 1.28 -0.59
N HIS A 303 -12.01 0.09 -0.51
CA HIS A 303 -10.65 -0.18 -0.95
C HIS A 303 -10.66 -0.87 -2.31
N LEU A 304 -10.25 -0.13 -3.33
CA LEU A 304 -10.25 -0.57 -4.71
C LEU A 304 -9.00 -1.39 -5.05
N ILE A 305 -9.07 -2.23 -6.07
CA ILE A 305 -7.87 -2.83 -6.66
C ILE A 305 -7.20 -1.90 -7.67
N GLY A 306 -7.90 -0.87 -8.11
CA GLY A 306 -7.39 0.23 -8.90
C GLY A 306 -6.46 -0.19 -10.04
N GLN A 307 -5.25 0.38 -10.03
CA GLN A 307 -4.20 0.18 -11.02
C GLN A 307 -3.12 -0.82 -10.57
N HIS A 308 -3.41 -1.68 -9.60
CA HIS A 308 -2.46 -2.71 -9.14
C HIS A 308 -1.86 -3.51 -10.31
N PHE A 309 -0.61 -3.96 -10.20
CA PHE A 309 0.14 -4.66 -11.27
C PHE A 309 -0.69 -5.77 -11.95
N SER A 310 -0.27 -6.17 -13.16
CA SER A 310 -1.12 -6.86 -14.14
C SER A 310 -2.28 -5.99 -14.64
N TYR A 311 -1.97 -4.73 -14.98
CA TYR A 311 -2.91 -3.67 -15.35
C TYR A 311 -4.01 -4.12 -16.31
N LYS A 312 -3.70 -4.98 -17.31
CA LYS A 312 -4.67 -5.58 -18.23
C LYS A 312 -5.79 -6.40 -17.57
N LYS A 313 -5.60 -6.80 -16.30
CA LYS A 313 -6.61 -7.51 -15.53
C LYS A 313 -7.48 -6.57 -14.68
N ARG A 314 -7.24 -5.27 -14.72
CA ARG A 314 -7.93 -4.27 -13.89
C ARG A 314 -9.16 -3.67 -14.57
N TYR A 315 -9.36 -3.93 -15.84
CA TYR A 315 -10.52 -3.47 -16.61
C TYR A 315 -11.04 -4.57 -17.54
N PRO A 316 -12.35 -4.58 -17.86
CA PRO A 316 -12.88 -5.50 -18.88
C PRO A 316 -12.42 -5.07 -20.28
N ARG A 317 -12.23 -6.03 -21.15
CA ARG A 317 -11.78 -5.75 -22.55
C ARG A 317 -12.68 -4.74 -23.28
N SER A 318 -13.95 -4.69 -22.95
CA SER A 318 -14.89 -3.70 -23.50
C SER A 318 -14.63 -2.26 -23.06
N ALA A 319 -13.83 -2.04 -22.03
CA ALA A 319 -13.42 -0.72 -21.54
C ALA A 319 -12.02 -0.30 -22.04
N GLU A 320 -11.39 -1.11 -22.89
CA GLU A 320 -10.11 -0.75 -23.51
C GLU A 320 -10.30 0.46 -24.44
N TYR A 321 -9.52 1.52 -24.19
CA TYR A 321 -9.63 2.79 -24.92
C TYR A 321 -8.29 3.23 -25.50
N PHE A 322 -7.20 3.13 -24.73
CA PHE A 322 -5.86 3.50 -25.16
C PHE A 322 -5.12 2.33 -25.78
N HIS A 323 -4.32 2.63 -26.81
CA HIS A 323 -3.54 1.68 -27.58
C HIS A 323 -2.09 2.16 -27.73
N ILE A 324 -1.18 1.30 -28.17
CA ILE A 324 0.25 1.62 -28.39
C ILE A 324 0.43 2.88 -29.26
N THR A 325 -0.49 3.11 -30.21
CA THR A 325 -0.45 4.25 -31.13
C THR A 325 -0.53 5.61 -30.43
N ASP A 326 -1.13 5.69 -29.25
CA ASP A 326 -1.32 6.93 -28.52
C ASP A 326 -0.03 7.40 -27.83
N TYR A 327 0.98 6.52 -27.72
CA TYR A 327 2.27 6.77 -27.07
C TYR A 327 3.45 6.89 -28.02
N LYS A 328 3.22 7.02 -29.34
CA LYS A 328 4.30 7.14 -30.34
C LYS A 328 5.24 8.31 -30.09
N SER A 329 4.74 9.41 -29.54
CA SER A 329 5.54 10.59 -29.20
C SER A 329 6.55 10.34 -28.08
N ARG A 330 6.37 9.31 -27.27
CA ARG A 330 7.30 8.95 -26.18
C ARG A 330 8.54 8.19 -26.68
N HIS A 331 8.54 7.72 -27.93
CA HIS A 331 9.66 6.99 -28.55
C HIS A 331 10.12 5.76 -27.75
N LEU A 332 9.20 5.09 -27.03
CA LEU A 332 9.45 3.91 -26.24
C LEU A 332 9.29 2.63 -27.06
N PRO A 333 9.92 1.51 -26.65
CA PRO A 333 9.64 0.19 -27.19
C PRO A 333 8.14 -0.15 -27.12
N ASN A 334 7.65 -0.92 -28.09
CA ASN A 334 6.23 -1.30 -28.17
C ASN A 334 5.73 -1.98 -26.88
N GLU A 335 6.55 -2.83 -26.27
CA GLU A 335 6.21 -3.52 -25.02
C GLU A 335 5.96 -2.53 -23.86
N GLN A 336 6.79 -1.48 -23.76
CA GLN A 336 6.62 -0.43 -22.75
C GLN A 336 5.38 0.41 -23.06
N SER A 337 5.17 0.79 -24.33
CA SER A 337 3.97 1.53 -24.75
C SER A 337 2.68 0.73 -24.49
N GLU A 338 2.72 -0.60 -24.65
CA GLU A 338 1.60 -1.48 -24.33
C GLU A 338 1.30 -1.53 -22.83
N LEU A 339 2.34 -1.51 -21.99
CA LEU A 339 2.17 -1.45 -20.53
C LEU A 339 1.58 -0.13 -20.07
N ILE A 340 2.03 0.99 -20.65
CA ILE A 340 1.48 2.31 -20.35
C ILE A 340 0.01 2.38 -20.79
N ALA A 341 -0.31 1.90 -21.99
CA ALA A 341 -1.68 1.83 -22.47
C ALA A 341 -2.58 1.02 -21.56
N ALA A 342 -2.08 -0.11 -21.04
CA ALA A 342 -2.81 -0.93 -20.08
C ALA A 342 -3.01 -0.23 -18.73
N TYR A 343 -2.02 0.53 -18.26
CA TYR A 343 -2.10 1.33 -17.05
C TYR A 343 -3.14 2.46 -17.20
N ASP A 344 -3.09 3.20 -18.28
CA ASP A 344 -4.03 4.29 -18.57
C ASP A 344 -5.46 3.78 -18.79
N ASN A 345 -5.64 2.59 -19.37
CA ASN A 345 -6.93 1.92 -19.47
C ASN A 345 -7.47 1.52 -18.08
N ALA A 346 -6.60 1.03 -17.19
CA ALA A 346 -6.98 0.74 -15.80
C ALA A 346 -7.40 2.03 -15.07
N THR A 347 -6.65 3.13 -15.27
CA THR A 347 -6.97 4.45 -14.71
C THR A 347 -8.31 4.96 -15.22
N ARG A 348 -8.57 4.82 -16.52
CA ARG A 348 -9.85 5.24 -17.11
C ARG A 348 -11.04 4.40 -16.61
N TYR A 349 -10.85 3.12 -16.43
CA TYR A 349 -11.88 2.27 -15.85
C TYR A 349 -12.12 2.58 -14.36
N ASN A 350 -11.07 2.86 -13.61
CA ASN A 350 -11.17 3.30 -12.23
C ASN A 350 -11.94 4.64 -12.09
N ASP A 351 -11.77 5.57 -13.04
CA ASP A 351 -12.55 6.82 -13.11
C ASP A 351 -14.06 6.54 -13.23
N LEU A 352 -14.47 5.59 -14.05
CA LEU A 352 -15.88 5.15 -14.16
C LEU A 352 -16.38 4.53 -12.84
N VAL A 353 -15.55 3.75 -12.16
CA VAL A 353 -15.90 3.16 -10.84
C VAL A 353 -16.12 4.26 -9.82
N ILE A 354 -15.22 5.23 -9.76
CA ILE A 354 -15.31 6.40 -8.87
C ILE A 354 -16.59 7.20 -9.14
N ASP A 355 -16.92 7.46 -10.39
CA ASP A 355 -18.15 8.15 -10.77
C ASP A 355 -19.40 7.39 -10.32
N SER A 356 -19.35 6.04 -10.41
CA SER A 356 -20.41 5.17 -9.92
C SER A 356 -20.58 5.23 -8.39
N ILE A 357 -19.48 5.41 -7.63
CA ILE A 357 -19.52 5.65 -6.18
C ILE A 357 -20.18 7.01 -5.90
N ILE A 358 -19.71 8.07 -6.54
CA ILE A 358 -20.26 9.42 -6.35
C ILE A 358 -21.77 9.44 -6.63
N THR A 359 -22.20 8.82 -7.73
CA THR A 359 -23.61 8.74 -8.12
C THR A 359 -24.44 7.97 -7.08
N HIS A 360 -23.87 6.98 -6.39
CA HIS A 360 -24.57 6.24 -5.35
C HIS A 360 -24.94 7.13 -4.15
N TYR A 361 -24.06 8.05 -3.77
CA TYR A 361 -24.26 8.95 -2.61
C TYR A 361 -24.81 10.34 -2.99
N GLU A 362 -25.18 10.57 -4.24
CA GLU A 362 -25.55 11.90 -4.74
C GLU A 362 -26.77 12.50 -4.04
N HIS A 363 -27.68 11.65 -3.56
CA HIS A 363 -28.92 12.07 -2.90
C HIS A 363 -28.86 12.05 -1.36
N ASP A 364 -27.75 11.58 -0.79
CA ASP A 364 -27.53 11.52 0.64
C ASP A 364 -26.87 12.80 1.16
N ASP A 365 -26.92 13.06 2.46
CA ASP A 365 -26.10 14.08 3.12
C ASP A 365 -24.68 13.52 3.35
N ALA A 366 -23.90 13.44 2.27
CA ALA A 366 -22.66 12.67 2.20
C ALA A 366 -21.46 13.48 1.74
N ILE A 367 -20.30 13.10 2.29
CA ILE A 367 -18.98 13.56 1.89
C ILE A 367 -18.10 12.37 1.50
N ILE A 368 -17.42 12.47 0.36
CA ILE A 368 -16.48 11.46 -0.14
C ILE A 368 -15.07 12.03 -0.11
N VAL A 369 -14.16 11.33 0.57
CA VAL A 369 -12.73 11.58 0.55
C VAL A 369 -12.12 10.48 -0.31
N TYR A 370 -11.53 10.85 -1.44
CA TYR A 370 -10.74 9.94 -2.26
C TYR A 370 -9.25 10.18 -2.04
N VAL A 371 -8.50 9.13 -1.86
CA VAL A 371 -7.04 9.16 -1.79
C VAL A 371 -6.47 7.86 -2.37
N ALA A 372 -5.35 7.93 -3.09
CA ALA A 372 -4.61 6.72 -3.44
C ALA A 372 -3.58 6.40 -2.34
N ASP A 373 -3.28 5.13 -2.18
CA ASP A 373 -2.29 4.66 -1.23
C ASP A 373 -0.87 5.04 -1.64
N HIS A 374 -0.48 4.79 -2.89
CA HIS A 374 0.78 5.19 -3.49
C HIS A 374 0.67 5.29 -5.02
N GLY A 375 1.68 5.89 -5.62
CA GLY A 375 1.86 5.89 -7.07
C GLY A 375 2.72 4.72 -7.57
N GLU A 376 3.10 4.79 -8.84
CA GLU A 376 3.98 3.82 -9.51
C GLU A 376 4.71 4.46 -10.67
N GLU A 377 5.97 4.12 -10.89
CA GLU A 377 6.71 4.49 -12.09
C GLU A 377 6.24 3.64 -13.28
N VAL A 378 5.87 4.30 -14.37
CA VAL A 378 5.39 3.63 -15.60
C VAL A 378 6.18 4.16 -16.81
N PHE A 379 7.51 4.10 -16.74
CA PHE A 379 8.46 4.60 -17.73
C PHE A 379 8.38 6.11 -17.99
N ASP A 380 8.04 6.91 -16.98
CA ASP A 380 7.95 8.38 -17.09
C ASP A 380 9.29 9.06 -16.82
N ASP A 381 9.71 9.09 -15.58
CA ASP A 381 10.96 9.73 -15.15
C ASP A 381 12.14 8.76 -15.14
N LEU A 382 11.86 7.47 -14.95
CA LEU A 382 12.85 6.39 -14.89
C LEU A 382 12.53 5.32 -15.93
N PRO A 383 13.54 4.65 -16.51
CA PRO A 383 13.35 3.62 -17.54
C PRO A 383 12.91 2.28 -16.95
N VAL A 384 12.04 2.31 -15.95
CA VAL A 384 11.56 1.14 -15.20
C VAL A 384 10.05 1.19 -15.04
N ARG A 385 9.47 0.07 -14.67
CA ARG A 385 8.08 -0.04 -14.24
C ARG A 385 8.06 -0.59 -12.82
N GLY A 386 7.16 -0.07 -12.01
CA GLY A 386 6.97 -0.53 -10.65
C GLY A 386 7.49 0.46 -9.62
N ARG A 387 7.88 -0.03 -8.47
CA ARG A 387 8.33 0.76 -7.33
C ARG A 387 9.78 0.41 -7.00
N LEU A 388 10.57 1.43 -6.70
CA LEU A 388 11.96 1.26 -6.31
C LEU A 388 12.09 1.37 -4.79
N PHE A 389 12.71 0.38 -4.18
CA PHE A 389 12.93 0.30 -2.74
C PHE A 389 14.35 0.75 -2.38
N GLN A 390 14.65 2.02 -2.69
CA GLN A 390 15.94 2.65 -2.43
C GLN A 390 15.71 4.03 -1.81
N GLU A 391 16.77 4.73 -1.43
CA GLU A 391 16.66 6.14 -1.05
C GLU A 391 16.08 6.93 -2.24
N PRO A 392 14.90 7.58 -2.08
CA PRO A 392 14.19 8.14 -3.20
C PRO A 392 14.89 9.39 -3.74
N SER A 393 15.07 9.47 -5.07
CA SER A 393 15.33 10.71 -5.77
C SER A 393 14.01 11.51 -5.93
N LYS A 394 14.12 12.81 -6.24
CA LYS A 394 12.92 13.63 -6.51
C LYS A 394 12.08 13.05 -7.66
N ARG A 395 12.73 12.55 -8.73
CA ARG A 395 12.04 11.89 -9.86
C ARG A 395 11.23 10.68 -9.41
N GLN A 396 11.84 9.79 -8.64
CA GLN A 396 11.14 8.65 -8.09
C GLN A 396 10.00 9.08 -7.18
N ALA A 397 10.24 10.07 -6.31
CA ALA A 397 9.25 10.54 -5.35
C ALA A 397 8.02 11.14 -6.06
N ASN A 398 8.19 11.84 -7.16
CA ASN A 398 7.09 12.38 -7.94
C ASN A 398 6.15 11.27 -8.43
N GLN A 399 6.69 10.14 -8.92
CA GLN A 399 5.89 9.08 -9.53
C GLN A 399 5.32 8.10 -8.51
N GLU A 400 6.04 7.83 -7.42
CA GLU A 400 5.68 6.79 -6.46
C GLU A 400 5.02 7.32 -5.19
N PHE A 401 5.29 8.59 -4.79
CA PHE A 401 4.84 9.14 -3.51
C PHE A 401 3.87 10.32 -3.65
N GLU A 402 3.82 11.03 -4.78
CA GLU A 402 2.76 11.99 -5.02
C GLU A 402 1.47 11.25 -5.40
N VAL A 403 0.42 11.47 -4.61
CA VAL A 403 -0.86 10.76 -4.78
C VAL A 403 -2.02 11.73 -5.00
N PRO A 404 -3.02 11.33 -5.79
CA PRO A 404 -4.26 12.10 -5.90
C PRO A 404 -5.03 12.05 -4.58
N LEU A 405 -5.52 13.21 -4.14
CA LEU A 405 -6.52 13.39 -3.10
C LEU A 405 -7.51 14.45 -3.53
N TRP A 406 -8.78 14.15 -3.41
CA TRP A 406 -9.84 15.11 -3.60
C TRP A 406 -11.02 14.79 -2.69
N ILE A 407 -11.85 15.81 -2.43
CA ILE A 407 -13.07 15.69 -1.64
C ILE A 407 -14.25 16.09 -2.52
N TRP A 408 -15.29 15.28 -2.48
CA TRP A 408 -16.59 15.58 -3.06
C TRP A 408 -17.64 15.70 -1.97
N CYS A 409 -18.54 16.66 -2.12
CA CYS A 409 -19.66 16.86 -1.22
C CYS A 409 -20.96 16.81 -2.02
N SER A 410 -21.94 16.06 -1.54
CA SER A 410 -23.26 16.02 -2.17
C SER A 410 -23.94 17.41 -2.15
N PRO A 411 -24.92 17.65 -3.00
CA PRO A 411 -25.71 18.89 -2.95
C PRO A 411 -26.34 19.13 -1.59
N ALA A 412 -26.86 18.11 -0.92
CA ALA A 412 -27.43 18.19 0.43
C ALA A 412 -26.34 18.59 1.44
N TYR A 413 -25.17 17.91 1.42
CA TYR A 413 -24.07 18.23 2.31
C TYR A 413 -23.57 19.68 2.15
N ARG A 414 -23.43 20.17 0.93
CA ARG A 414 -23.00 21.56 0.65
C ARG A 414 -23.95 22.60 1.22
N SER A 415 -25.23 22.31 1.23
CA SER A 415 -26.22 23.23 1.77
C SER A 415 -26.27 23.26 3.29
N SER A 416 -26.05 22.08 3.92
CA SER A 416 -26.19 21.90 5.37
C SER A 416 -24.87 22.19 6.11
N HIS A 417 -23.69 21.92 5.50
CA HIS A 417 -22.38 21.97 6.17
C HIS A 417 -21.45 23.03 5.55
N ARG A 418 -21.96 24.25 5.31
CA ARG A 418 -21.24 25.32 4.60
C ARG A 418 -19.87 25.64 5.21
N LYS A 419 -19.76 25.64 6.54
CA LYS A 419 -18.51 25.94 7.23
C LYS A 419 -17.41 24.95 6.84
N ILE A 420 -17.70 23.63 6.90
CA ILE A 420 -16.73 22.58 6.52
C ILE A 420 -16.39 22.68 5.03
N VAL A 421 -17.38 22.94 4.17
CA VAL A 421 -17.16 23.11 2.72
C VAL A 421 -16.22 24.29 2.44
N ASP A 422 -16.37 25.41 3.15
CA ASP A 422 -15.48 26.58 3.01
C ASP A 422 -14.07 26.28 3.55
N GLU A 423 -13.94 25.53 4.64
CA GLU A 423 -12.66 25.08 5.18
C GLU A 423 -11.95 24.14 4.19
N ILE A 424 -12.65 23.17 3.59
CA ILE A 424 -12.10 22.29 2.54
C ILE A 424 -11.63 23.15 1.35
N LYS A 425 -12.46 24.05 0.84
CA LYS A 425 -12.16 24.89 -0.30
C LYS A 425 -10.91 25.75 -0.10
N SER A 426 -10.71 26.26 1.11
CA SER A 426 -9.55 27.10 1.45
C SER A 426 -8.26 26.30 1.58
N SER A 427 -8.35 24.97 1.73
CA SER A 427 -7.22 24.09 2.09
C SER A 427 -6.64 23.28 0.94
N VAL A 428 -7.21 23.36 -0.28
CA VAL A 428 -6.79 22.54 -1.44
C VAL A 428 -5.34 22.74 -1.88
N ASN A 429 -4.68 23.82 -1.44
CA ASN A 429 -3.29 24.10 -1.74
C ASN A 429 -2.33 23.82 -0.56
N GLN A 430 -2.86 23.32 0.57
CA GLN A 430 -2.03 22.95 1.71
C GLN A 430 -1.20 21.70 1.39
N PRO A 431 0.10 21.67 1.72
CA PRO A 431 0.87 20.44 1.66
C PRO A 431 0.30 19.45 2.67
N PHE A 432 0.12 18.21 2.28
CA PHE A 432 -0.46 17.17 3.13
C PHE A 432 0.28 15.85 2.97
N MET A 433 0.38 15.09 4.05
CA MET A 433 0.87 13.72 4.04
C MET A 433 -0.19 12.80 4.62
N ILE A 434 -0.45 11.66 3.95
CA ILE A 434 -1.60 10.82 4.27
C ILE A 434 -1.44 9.97 5.53
N ASP A 435 -0.32 10.04 6.25
CA ASP A 435 -0.21 9.53 7.62
C ASP A 435 -1.17 10.25 8.59
N ASP A 436 -1.60 11.47 8.24
CA ASP A 436 -2.59 12.26 8.98
C ASP A 436 -4.03 12.11 8.44
N LEU A 437 -4.30 11.15 7.54
CA LEU A 437 -5.63 10.92 6.97
C LEU A 437 -6.68 10.66 8.05
N SER A 438 -6.32 9.93 9.10
CA SER A 438 -7.18 9.67 10.26
C SER A 438 -7.66 10.96 10.91
N GLN A 439 -6.80 11.98 11.05
CA GLN A 439 -7.14 13.26 11.67
C GLN A 439 -8.12 14.09 10.80
N LEU A 440 -7.97 14.02 9.47
CA LEU A 440 -8.94 14.60 8.55
C LEU A 440 -10.33 13.96 8.72
N LEU A 441 -10.41 12.63 8.81
CA LEU A 441 -11.67 11.91 8.96
C LEU A 441 -12.33 12.20 10.32
N LEU A 442 -11.57 12.23 11.41
CA LEU A 442 -12.10 12.59 12.75
C LEU A 442 -12.64 14.03 12.77
N TYR A 443 -11.93 14.96 12.12
CA TYR A 443 -12.38 16.36 12.00
C TYR A 443 -13.71 16.46 11.24
N LEU A 444 -13.84 15.76 10.12
CA LEU A 444 -15.07 15.72 9.32
C LEU A 444 -16.26 15.14 10.10
N ALA A 445 -16.03 14.17 10.96
CA ALA A 445 -17.05 13.57 11.82
C ALA A 445 -17.37 14.43 13.05
N GLY A 446 -16.50 15.37 13.43
CA GLY A 446 -16.58 16.09 14.69
C GLY A 446 -16.32 15.19 15.91
N ILE A 447 -15.44 14.20 15.77
CA ILE A 447 -15.03 13.31 16.85
C ILE A 447 -13.86 13.93 17.62
N HIS A 448 -14.02 14.07 18.94
CA HIS A 448 -12.99 14.53 19.86
C HIS A 448 -12.59 13.41 20.82
N SER A 449 -11.29 13.26 21.01
CA SER A 449 -10.67 12.31 21.92
C SER A 449 -9.26 12.80 22.31
N LYS A 450 -8.64 12.18 23.27
CA LYS A 450 -7.22 12.46 23.60
C LYS A 450 -6.25 12.26 22.40
N TRP A 451 -6.68 11.56 21.35
CA TRP A 451 -5.92 11.27 20.15
C TRP A 451 -6.16 12.28 19.01
N THR A 452 -7.14 13.17 19.18
CA THR A 452 -7.47 14.18 18.15
C THR A 452 -6.41 15.29 18.15
N ASN A 453 -5.82 15.55 16.98
CA ASN A 453 -4.81 16.60 16.82
C ASN A 453 -5.16 17.49 15.61
N HIS A 454 -5.75 18.63 15.85
CA HIS A 454 -6.16 19.56 14.80
C HIS A 454 -4.97 20.14 14.02
N SER A 455 -3.74 20.13 14.60
CA SER A 455 -2.56 20.59 13.87
C SER A 455 -2.11 19.63 12.75
N CYS A 456 -2.67 18.42 12.71
CA CYS A 456 -2.45 17.42 11.67
C CYS A 456 -3.58 17.39 10.62
N CYS A 457 -4.66 18.11 10.82
CA CYS A 457 -5.80 18.15 9.89
C CYS A 457 -5.67 19.28 8.88
N PRO A 458 -5.54 19.01 7.56
CA PRO A 458 -5.22 20.03 6.54
C PRO A 458 -6.35 21.06 6.34
N ILE A 459 -7.56 20.77 6.78
CA ILE A 459 -8.71 21.69 6.69
C ILE A 459 -8.94 22.47 7.99
N SER A 460 -8.23 22.15 9.06
CA SER A 460 -8.28 22.89 10.32
C SER A 460 -7.52 24.21 10.21
N LYS A 461 -7.98 25.23 10.92
CA LYS A 461 -7.27 26.51 11.09
C LYS A 461 -5.98 26.38 11.88
N GLU A 462 -5.84 25.30 12.66
CA GLU A 462 -4.67 24.99 13.48
C GLU A 462 -3.61 24.20 12.71
N TYR A 463 -3.86 23.88 11.45
CA TYR A 463 -3.00 23.02 10.65
C TYR A 463 -1.53 23.50 10.59
N ASN A 464 -0.61 22.63 10.92
CA ASN A 464 0.82 22.88 10.82
C ASN A 464 1.38 22.44 9.45
N SER A 465 1.28 23.32 8.46
CA SER A 465 1.77 23.06 7.10
C SER A 465 3.30 22.99 6.99
N SER A 466 4.05 23.29 8.06
CA SER A 466 5.52 23.20 8.08
C SER A 466 6.03 21.88 8.69
N ARG A 467 5.15 20.95 9.06
CA ARG A 467 5.55 19.61 9.50
C ARG A 467 6.34 18.90 8.39
N PRO A 468 7.53 18.33 8.69
CA PRO A 468 8.29 17.56 7.70
C PRO A 468 7.47 16.37 7.17
N ARG A 469 7.44 16.19 5.85
CA ARG A 469 6.80 15.05 5.19
C ARG A 469 7.84 13.96 4.94
N LEU A 470 7.87 12.95 5.83
CA LEU A 470 8.94 11.97 5.89
C LEU A 470 8.61 10.69 5.12
N ILE A 471 9.20 10.54 3.93
CA ILE A 471 9.18 9.28 3.18
C ILE A 471 10.02 8.24 3.92
N TYR A 472 9.48 7.02 4.08
CA TYR A 472 10.09 5.93 4.85
C TYR A 472 10.43 6.31 6.30
N GLY A 473 9.77 7.34 6.84
CA GLY A 473 10.04 7.89 8.17
C GLY A 473 11.40 8.60 8.31
N LYS A 474 12.13 8.85 7.22
CA LYS A 474 13.53 9.31 7.26
C LYS A 474 13.85 10.45 6.30
N VAL A 475 13.31 10.39 5.09
CA VAL A 475 13.66 11.28 3.99
C VAL A 475 12.62 12.39 3.87
N ASP A 476 13.01 13.60 4.16
CA ASP A 476 12.14 14.77 4.02
C ASP A 476 11.85 15.03 2.53
N TYR A 477 10.60 14.77 2.12
CA TYR A 477 10.13 14.93 0.74
C TYR A 477 10.36 16.35 0.21
N ASP A 478 10.17 17.36 1.06
CA ASP A 478 10.28 18.77 0.67
C ASP A 478 11.72 19.22 0.46
N LYS A 479 12.70 18.41 0.90
CA LYS A 479 14.15 18.65 0.71
C LYS A 479 14.77 17.82 -0.40
N LEU A 480 14.00 16.95 -1.07
CA LEU A 480 14.49 16.17 -2.21
C LEU A 480 14.87 17.09 -3.38
N LYS A 481 16.04 16.78 -3.99
CA LYS A 481 16.59 17.50 -5.13
C LYS A 481 16.40 16.76 -6.44
#